data_a7dec2c15f4ab7cb1bcdfe88e8be70ff
#
_entry.id   a7dec2c15f4ab7cb1bcdfe88e8be70ff
#
_cell.length_a   1.000
_cell.length_b   1.000
_cell.length_c   1.000
_cell.angle_alpha   90.00
_cell.angle_beta   90.00
_cell.angle_gamma   90.00
#
_symmetry.space_group_name_H-M   'P 1'
#
loop_
_entity.id
_entity.type
_entity.pdbx_description
1 polymer ?
#
loop_
_entity_poly.entity_id
_entity_poly.type
_entity_poly.pdbx_seq_one_letter_code
_entity_poly.pdbx_strand_id
1 'polypeptide(L)'
;MKKTVYLTSAYLAPVEYYAKLFVSDKAFIERYDNYVKQTYRNRCVIAAADGPLALTIPTEKSESLKCPMKDIRISDHGNWRHMHWNALVSNYRNSPFFEYYADDFRVFYEKKYPFLWDFNQEICQLVCELIDI
;
A
#
# COMPACT_ATOMS: atom_id res chain seq x y z
N MET A 1 13.91 0.20 -26.89
CA MET A 1 12.94 -0.89 -26.73
C MET A 1 11.96 -0.55 -25.63
N LYS A 2 10.66 -0.60 -25.92
CA LYS A 2 9.64 -0.32 -24.92
C LYS A 2 9.51 -1.49 -23.95
N LYS A 3 9.55 -1.20 -22.64
CA LYS A 3 9.39 -2.21 -21.60
C LYS A 3 7.99 -2.12 -21.02
N THR A 4 7.29 -3.25 -20.99
CA THR A 4 6.00 -3.38 -20.34
C THR A 4 6.15 -4.25 -19.10
N VAL A 5 5.58 -3.84 -17.99
CA VAL A 5 5.63 -4.59 -16.73
C VAL A 5 4.22 -4.86 -16.23
N TYR A 6 4.03 -6.06 -15.67
CA TYR A 6 2.77 -6.47 -15.02
C TYR A 6 3.07 -6.72 -13.55
N LEU A 7 2.37 -6.00 -12.68
CA LEU A 7 2.61 -6.06 -11.24
C LEU A 7 1.31 -6.35 -10.50
N THR A 8 1.42 -6.96 -9.32
CA THR A 8 0.29 -7.10 -8.42
C THR A 8 0.06 -5.79 -7.69
N SER A 9 -1.17 -5.59 -7.17
CA SER A 9 -1.44 -4.48 -6.26
C SER A 9 -0.67 -4.68 -4.96
N ALA A 10 -0.13 -3.62 -4.40
CA ALA A 10 0.66 -3.70 -3.18
C ALA A 10 0.44 -2.48 -2.30
N TYR A 11 0.42 -2.72 -0.98
CA TYR A 11 0.32 -1.66 0.02
C TYR A 11 1.72 -1.19 0.41
N LEU A 12 2.05 0.09 0.16
CA LEU A 12 3.36 0.67 0.45
C LEU A 12 4.49 -0.30 0.08
N ALA A 13 4.56 -0.60 -1.20
CA ALA A 13 5.40 -1.64 -1.76
C ALA A 13 6.89 -1.43 -1.48
N PRO A 14 7.71 -2.51 -1.57
CA PRO A 14 9.17 -2.38 -1.49
C PRO A 14 9.74 -1.50 -2.61
N VAL A 15 10.93 -0.99 -2.40
CA VAL A 15 11.63 -0.10 -3.36
C VAL A 15 11.71 -0.74 -4.76
N GLU A 16 11.91 -2.05 -4.82
CA GLU A 16 12.01 -2.78 -6.09
C GLU A 16 10.76 -2.60 -6.98
N TYR A 17 9.61 -2.50 -6.36
CA TYR A 17 8.34 -2.29 -7.06
C TYR A 17 8.36 -0.95 -7.81
N TYR A 18 8.80 0.11 -7.12
CA TYR A 18 8.90 1.44 -7.72
C TYR A 18 10.02 1.53 -8.76
N ALA A 19 11.11 0.78 -8.54
CA ALA A 19 12.18 0.71 -9.53
C ALA A 19 11.68 0.11 -10.85
N LYS A 20 10.84 -0.91 -10.79
CA LYS A 20 10.23 -1.50 -12.00
C LYS A 20 9.29 -0.52 -12.70
N LEU A 21 8.52 0.25 -11.92
CA LEU A 21 7.67 1.30 -12.48
C LEU A 21 8.52 2.37 -13.19
N PHE A 22 9.61 2.76 -12.56
CA PHE A 22 10.49 3.81 -13.11
C PHE A 22 11.10 3.42 -14.45
N VAL A 23 11.56 2.18 -14.60
CA VAL A 23 12.24 1.74 -15.82
C VAL A 23 11.29 1.27 -16.92
N SER A 24 10.00 1.12 -16.62
CA SER A 24 9.02 0.65 -17.60
C SER A 24 8.41 1.82 -18.38
N ASP A 25 8.12 1.58 -19.65
CA ASP A 25 7.37 2.52 -20.47
C ASP A 25 5.88 2.41 -20.24
N LYS A 26 5.43 1.21 -19.83
CA LYS A 26 4.03 0.93 -19.59
C LYS A 26 3.92 -0.09 -18.45
N ALA A 27 3.08 0.21 -17.47
CA ALA A 27 2.85 -0.66 -16.33
C ALA A 27 1.37 -1.00 -16.19
N PHE A 28 1.08 -2.27 -15.96
CA PHE A 28 -0.27 -2.75 -15.67
C PHE A 28 -0.29 -3.32 -14.26
N ILE A 29 -1.23 -2.83 -13.46
CA ILE A 29 -1.45 -3.36 -12.11
C ILE A 29 -2.63 -4.31 -12.16
N GLU A 30 -2.39 -5.57 -11.86
CA GLU A 30 -3.37 -6.63 -11.98
C GLU A 30 -4.54 -6.44 -11.01
N ARG A 31 -5.77 -6.62 -11.50
CA ARG A 31 -6.99 -6.49 -10.71
C ARG A 31 -7.73 -7.82 -10.54
N TYR A 32 -7.50 -8.76 -11.44
CA TYR A 32 -8.24 -10.03 -11.51
C TYR A 32 -7.49 -11.21 -10.93
N ASP A 33 -6.24 -10.98 -10.44
CA ASP A 33 -5.49 -12.02 -9.77
C ASP A 33 -6.18 -12.38 -8.44
N ASN A 34 -5.94 -13.61 -7.98
CA ASN A 34 -6.51 -14.07 -6.72
C ASN A 34 -5.82 -13.39 -5.55
N TYR A 35 -6.62 -12.87 -4.62
CA TYR A 35 -6.08 -12.29 -3.41
C TYR A 35 -5.46 -13.37 -2.51
N VAL A 36 -4.28 -13.08 -2.00
CA VAL A 36 -3.60 -13.92 -1.00
C VAL A 36 -3.31 -13.04 0.20
N LYS A 37 -3.85 -13.42 1.36
CA LYS A 37 -3.64 -12.67 2.60
C LYS A 37 -2.21 -12.80 3.09
N GLN A 38 -1.76 -11.83 3.89
CA GLN A 38 -0.41 -11.78 4.47
C GLN A 38 0.68 -11.74 3.40
N THR A 39 0.40 -11.06 2.31
CA THR A 39 1.37 -10.74 1.25
C THR A 39 1.47 -9.23 1.14
N TYR A 40 2.33 -8.73 0.27
CA TYR A 40 2.44 -7.30 0.03
C TYR A 40 1.14 -6.66 -0.50
N ARG A 41 0.15 -7.46 -0.89
CA ARG A 41 -1.16 -6.95 -1.29
C ARG A 41 -1.85 -6.18 -0.15
N ASN A 42 -1.71 -6.66 1.09
CA ASN A 42 -2.35 -6.01 2.24
C ASN A 42 -1.40 -5.76 3.41
N ARG A 43 -0.10 -5.96 3.21
CA ARG A 43 0.88 -5.81 4.28
C ARG A 43 2.15 -5.13 3.77
N CYS A 44 2.61 -4.15 4.53
CA CYS A 44 3.93 -3.56 4.30
C CYS A 44 4.80 -3.77 5.54
N VAL A 45 6.10 -3.56 5.37
CA VAL A 45 7.06 -3.62 6.48
C VAL A 45 7.75 -2.28 6.56
N ILE A 46 7.74 -1.68 7.75
CA ILE A 46 8.43 -0.42 8.00
C ILE A 46 9.58 -0.64 8.97
N ALA A 47 10.52 0.29 9.00
CA ALA A 47 11.61 0.28 9.96
C ALA A 47 11.12 0.90 11.27
N ALA A 48 11.20 0.15 12.36
CA ALA A 48 10.86 0.62 13.69
C ALA A 48 12.09 0.56 14.60
N ALA A 49 11.97 1.11 15.81
CA ALA A 49 13.07 1.17 16.75
C ALA A 49 13.66 -0.20 17.09
N ASP A 50 12.78 -1.21 17.19
CA ASP A 50 13.16 -2.58 17.55
C ASP A 50 13.38 -3.49 16.34
N GLY A 51 13.38 -2.94 15.13
CA GLY A 51 13.56 -3.72 13.91
C GLY A 51 12.36 -3.60 12.97
N PRO A 52 12.22 -4.53 11.99
CA PRO A 52 11.10 -4.48 11.06
C PRO A 52 9.75 -4.61 11.74
N LEU A 53 8.79 -3.80 11.33
CA LEU A 53 7.42 -3.84 11.84
C LEU A 53 6.47 -4.03 10.67
N ALA A 54 5.67 -5.10 10.71
CA ALA A 54 4.66 -5.37 9.69
C ALA A 54 3.38 -4.62 10.00
N LEU A 55 2.82 -3.93 8.99
CA LEU A 55 1.53 -3.26 9.09
C LEU A 55 0.59 -3.96 8.12
N THR A 56 -0.44 -4.60 8.65
CA THR A 56 -1.40 -5.39 7.87
C THR A 56 -2.75 -4.69 7.83
N ILE A 57 -3.29 -4.52 6.62
CA ILE A 57 -4.65 -4.02 6.43
C ILE A 57 -5.60 -5.21 6.55
N PRO A 58 -6.56 -5.18 7.50
CA PRO A 58 -7.52 -6.26 7.61
C PRO A 58 -8.52 -6.22 6.46
N THR A 59 -8.91 -7.40 5.98
CA THR A 59 -9.88 -7.53 4.91
C THR A 59 -11.10 -8.30 5.39
N GLU A 60 -12.25 -8.03 4.76
CA GLU A 60 -13.48 -8.78 5.06
C GLU A 60 -13.35 -10.20 4.51
N LYS A 61 -13.98 -11.16 5.20
CA LYS A 61 -14.01 -12.54 4.72
C LYS A 61 -14.75 -12.62 3.40
N SER A 62 -14.15 -13.29 2.42
CA SER A 62 -14.79 -13.64 1.18
C SER A 62 -15.52 -14.97 1.33
N GLU A 63 -16.71 -15.10 0.72
CA GLU A 63 -17.46 -16.35 0.68
C GLU A 63 -16.78 -17.39 -0.22
N SER A 64 -15.93 -16.93 -1.14
CA SER A 64 -15.20 -17.78 -2.05
C SER A 64 -13.75 -17.93 -1.59
N LEU A 65 -13.19 -19.15 -1.78
CA LEU A 65 -11.77 -19.41 -1.53
C LEU A 65 -10.87 -18.64 -2.49
N LYS A 66 -11.41 -18.29 -3.68
CA LYS A 66 -10.69 -17.53 -4.70
C LYS A 66 -11.46 -16.25 -4.98
N CYS A 67 -11.01 -15.16 -4.39
CA CYS A 67 -11.62 -13.86 -4.63
C CYS A 67 -10.64 -12.98 -5.44
N PRO A 68 -11.08 -12.41 -6.56
CA PRO A 68 -10.23 -11.49 -7.32
C PRO A 68 -9.83 -10.29 -6.46
N MET A 69 -8.62 -9.80 -6.64
CA MET A 69 -8.10 -8.66 -5.90
C MET A 69 -9.04 -7.45 -5.96
N LYS A 70 -9.65 -7.21 -7.10
CA LYS A 70 -10.56 -6.06 -7.30
C LYS A 70 -11.78 -6.09 -6.39
N ASP A 71 -12.18 -7.28 -5.89
CA ASP A 71 -13.39 -7.46 -5.08
C ASP A 71 -13.09 -7.54 -3.57
N ILE A 72 -11.83 -7.47 -3.16
CA ILE A 72 -11.46 -7.52 -1.74
C ILE A 72 -11.84 -6.22 -1.05
N ARG A 73 -12.65 -6.33 0.00
CA ARG A 73 -13.08 -5.19 0.81
C ARG A 73 -12.20 -5.02 2.04
N ILE A 74 -11.92 -3.77 2.38
CA ILE A 74 -11.18 -3.44 3.60
C ILE A 74 -12.14 -3.55 4.78
N SER A 75 -11.67 -4.21 5.85
CA SER A 75 -12.40 -4.29 7.12
C SER A 75 -12.04 -3.11 8.01
N ASP A 76 -12.98 -2.67 8.83
CA ASP A 76 -12.73 -1.63 9.83
C ASP A 76 -12.28 -2.21 11.17
N HIS A 77 -12.01 -3.52 11.21
CA HIS A 77 -11.64 -4.22 12.44
C HIS A 77 -10.35 -3.68 13.06
N GLY A 78 -10.35 -3.52 14.38
CA GLY A 78 -9.12 -3.19 15.12
C GLY A 78 -8.63 -1.77 14.96
N ASN A 79 -9.43 -0.86 14.40
CA ASN A 79 -9.03 0.54 14.21
C ASN A 79 -7.67 0.65 13.51
N TRP A 80 -7.46 -0.16 12.48
CA TRP A 80 -6.17 -0.32 11.83
C TRP A 80 -5.62 0.98 11.23
N ARG A 81 -6.51 1.87 10.76
CA ARG A 81 -6.08 3.15 10.15
C ARG A 81 -5.32 4.00 11.16
N HIS A 82 -5.88 4.11 12.34
CA HIS A 82 -5.25 4.86 13.43
C HIS A 82 -3.93 4.22 13.86
N MET A 83 -3.91 2.90 13.98
CA MET A 83 -2.70 2.17 14.37
C MET A 83 -1.59 2.31 13.35
N HIS A 84 -1.90 2.19 12.05
CA HIS A 84 -0.90 2.36 10.99
C HIS A 84 -0.36 3.78 10.97
N TRP A 85 -1.25 4.78 11.06
CA TRP A 85 -0.82 6.17 11.05
C TRP A 85 0.09 6.49 12.23
N ASN A 86 -0.28 6.03 13.44
CA ASN A 86 0.55 6.22 14.61
C ASN A 86 1.90 5.55 14.49
N ALA A 87 1.96 4.36 13.88
CA ALA A 87 3.22 3.67 13.64
C ALA A 87 4.12 4.47 12.69
N LEU A 88 3.55 5.03 11.62
CA LEU A 88 4.29 5.85 10.68
C LEU A 88 4.82 7.13 11.35
N VAL A 89 3.97 7.82 12.10
CA VAL A 89 4.38 9.04 12.81
C VAL A 89 5.48 8.73 13.82
N SER A 90 5.29 7.70 14.64
CA SER A 90 6.25 7.38 15.71
C SER A 90 7.63 7.01 15.18
N ASN A 91 7.68 6.34 14.03
CA ASN A 91 8.94 5.82 13.49
C ASN A 91 9.62 6.77 12.50
N TYR A 92 8.89 7.70 11.89
CA TYR A 92 9.45 8.57 10.85
C TYR A 92 9.38 10.07 11.14
N ARG A 93 8.76 10.50 12.26
CA ARG A 93 8.59 11.93 12.56
C ARG A 93 9.91 12.69 12.63
N ASN A 94 11.02 12.02 12.96
CA ASN A 94 12.34 12.63 13.03
C ASN A 94 13.13 12.49 11.73
N SER A 95 12.54 11.86 10.71
CA SER A 95 13.16 11.75 9.40
C SER A 95 13.14 13.08 8.67
N PRO A 96 14.16 13.39 7.86
CA PRO A 96 14.14 14.60 7.04
C PRO A 96 12.90 14.64 6.17
N PHE A 97 12.25 15.80 6.11
CA PHE A 97 11.07 16.05 5.26
C PHE A 97 9.80 15.31 5.66
N PHE A 98 9.77 14.56 6.78
CA PHE A 98 8.53 13.90 7.19
C PHE A 98 7.38 14.90 7.35
N GLU A 99 7.61 16.03 8.00
CA GLU A 99 6.58 17.08 8.15
C GLU A 99 6.04 17.54 6.79
N TYR A 100 6.91 17.58 5.80
CA TYR A 100 6.55 18.04 4.47
C TYR A 100 5.58 17.09 3.77
N TYR A 101 5.74 15.78 3.96
CA TYR A 101 4.92 14.77 3.29
C TYR A 101 3.78 14.21 4.15
N ALA A 102 3.81 14.43 5.46
CA ALA A 102 2.89 13.80 6.38
C ALA A 102 1.42 14.05 6.04
N ASP A 103 1.06 15.29 5.70
CA ASP A 103 -0.33 15.63 5.40
C ASP A 103 -0.86 14.92 4.16
N ASP A 104 0.00 14.68 3.16
CA ASP A 104 -0.39 13.97 1.95
C ASP A 104 -0.76 12.50 2.25
N PHE A 105 -0.03 11.86 3.17
CA PHE A 105 -0.31 10.49 3.56
C PHE A 105 -1.45 10.37 4.56
N ARG A 106 -1.58 11.35 5.45
CA ARG A 106 -2.58 11.29 6.53
C ARG A 106 -4.00 11.08 6.01
N VAL A 107 -4.36 11.72 4.91
CA VAL A 107 -5.71 11.62 4.35
C VAL A 107 -6.10 10.19 4.00
N PHE A 108 -5.14 9.34 3.65
CA PHE A 108 -5.41 7.93 3.35
C PHE A 108 -5.84 7.14 4.58
N TYR A 109 -5.42 7.58 5.77
CA TYR A 109 -5.75 6.92 7.03
C TYR A 109 -6.95 7.54 7.74
N GLU A 110 -7.45 8.67 7.24
CA GLU A 110 -8.67 9.31 7.74
C GLU A 110 -9.87 8.93 6.89
N LYS A 111 -9.67 8.75 5.59
CA LYS A 111 -10.73 8.41 4.65
C LYS A 111 -10.96 6.89 4.62
N LYS A 112 -12.23 6.48 4.49
CA LYS A 112 -12.57 5.07 4.37
C LYS A 112 -12.63 4.66 2.90
N TYR A 113 -11.80 3.70 2.53
CA TYR A 113 -11.80 3.08 1.22
C TYR A 113 -12.48 1.73 1.32
N PRO A 114 -13.54 1.48 0.54
CA PRO A 114 -14.21 0.17 0.60
C PRO A 114 -13.38 -0.96 0.01
N PHE A 115 -12.58 -0.68 -1.03
CA PHE A 115 -11.84 -1.73 -1.73
C PHE A 115 -10.32 -1.54 -1.58
N LEU A 116 -9.65 -2.65 -1.28
CA LEU A 116 -8.19 -2.66 -1.06
C LEU A 116 -7.43 -2.23 -2.32
N TRP A 117 -7.85 -2.69 -3.51
CA TRP A 117 -7.16 -2.34 -4.75
C TRP A 117 -7.15 -0.83 -4.97
N ASP A 118 -8.28 -0.16 -4.73
CA ASP A 118 -8.39 1.29 -4.90
C ASP A 118 -7.48 2.04 -3.92
N PHE A 119 -7.47 1.61 -2.66
CA PHE A 119 -6.60 2.19 -1.64
C PHE A 119 -5.13 2.08 -2.04
N ASN A 120 -4.71 0.87 -2.44
CA ASN A 120 -3.34 0.61 -2.83
C ASN A 120 -2.92 1.46 -4.04
N GLN A 121 -3.80 1.58 -5.03
CA GLN A 121 -3.50 2.33 -6.24
C GLN A 121 -3.35 3.83 -5.97
N GLU A 122 -4.24 4.40 -5.18
CA GLU A 122 -4.17 5.83 -4.89
C GLU A 122 -2.94 6.18 -4.05
N ILE A 123 -2.60 5.35 -3.05
CA ILE A 123 -1.39 5.60 -2.25
C ILE A 123 -0.12 5.34 -3.06
N CYS A 124 -0.13 4.38 -3.96
CA CYS A 124 0.97 4.14 -4.88
C CYS A 124 1.18 5.33 -5.81
N GLN A 125 0.10 5.90 -6.32
CA GLN A 125 0.17 7.08 -7.17
C GLN A 125 0.78 8.26 -6.41
N LEU A 126 0.39 8.46 -5.17
CA LEU A 126 1.00 9.51 -4.33
C LEU A 126 2.50 9.31 -4.19
N VAL A 127 2.93 8.09 -3.86
CA VAL A 127 4.37 7.80 -3.71
C VAL A 127 5.11 8.08 -5.01
N CYS A 128 4.56 7.66 -6.14
CA CYS A 128 5.17 7.89 -7.45
C CYS A 128 5.31 9.39 -7.74
N GLU A 129 4.30 10.19 -7.43
CA GLU A 129 4.36 11.64 -7.60
C GLU A 129 5.45 12.27 -6.74
N LEU A 130 5.59 11.82 -5.49
CA LEU A 130 6.56 12.37 -4.56
C LEU A 130 8.01 12.01 -4.93
N ILE A 131 8.23 10.90 -5.61
CA ILE A 131 9.56 10.47 -6.05
C ILE A 131 9.81 10.68 -7.54
N ASP A 132 8.93 11.40 -8.21
CA ASP A 132 9.05 11.78 -9.63
C ASP A 132 9.12 10.59 -10.61
N ILE A 133 8.21 9.65 -10.43
CA ILE A 133 8.05 8.54 -11.37
C ILE A 133 6.86 8.74 -12.30
#